data_31806878dc3b8682ff6cea764f35dccf
#
_entry.id   31806878dc3b8682ff6cea764f35dccf
#
_cell.length_a   1.000
_cell.length_b   1.000
_cell.length_c   1.000
_cell.angle_alpha   90.00
_cell.angle_beta   90.00
_cell.angle_gamma   90.00
#
_symmetry.space_group_name_H-M   'P 1'
#
loop_
_entity.id
_entity.type
_entity.pdbx_description
1 polymer ?
#
loop_
_entity_poly.entity_id
_entity_poly.type
_entity_poly.pdbx_seq_one_letter_code
_entity_poly.pdbx_strand_id
1 'polypeptide(L)'
;TAVLRRLIDAAGQIAQLAYQDSEDDAQMVVDRAEEIIFAISERRTERDLRPIRQVLESFYDRVEYLHQHQGEVIGIPTGLVDLDKLLGGLQRSDMVVMAGRPGMGKTSLALSMALQAARQWQKRIAVFSLEMSDEQLVQRLVSAETGIDSQRLRLGNIKADEWPTFYQAIRLLAETSIFIDDTPAITALDLRAKARRLHAEHGLDMIIVDYLQLMSGGTRNENRQQEISFISRSIKSLARELNVPVLALSQLSRQVENRADKRPMLSDLRESGSIEQDADVVLFIYRDDVYNPDTEFPNIAEIIVGKHRSGPTGIISVYFKKQLAQFVDLEVKRQSLEY
;
A
#
# COMPACT_ATOMS: atom_id res chain seq x y z
N THR A 1 -2.06 10.44 -36.50
CA THR A 1 -2.39 9.66 -37.66
C THR A 1 -2.50 8.17 -37.37
N ALA A 2 -1.51 7.45 -36.80
CA ALA A 2 -1.65 6.04 -36.43
C ALA A 2 -2.61 5.83 -35.24
N VAL A 3 -2.58 6.72 -34.25
CA VAL A 3 -3.48 6.72 -33.09
C VAL A 3 -4.93 6.95 -33.51
N LEU A 4 -5.17 7.88 -34.44
CA LEU A 4 -6.51 8.14 -34.96
C LEU A 4 -7.12 6.96 -35.71
N ARG A 5 -6.32 6.22 -36.51
CA ARG A 5 -6.78 4.98 -37.16
C ARG A 5 -7.17 3.91 -36.13
N ARG A 6 -6.34 3.71 -35.10
CA ARG A 6 -6.64 2.76 -34.02
C ARG A 6 -7.89 3.15 -33.21
N LEU A 7 -8.09 4.45 -32.99
CA LEU A 7 -9.32 4.95 -32.36
C LEU A 7 -10.55 4.67 -33.23
N ILE A 8 -10.44 4.80 -34.57
CA ILE A 8 -11.51 4.45 -35.48
C ILE A 8 -11.79 2.95 -35.47
N ASP A 9 -10.74 2.11 -35.51
CA ASP A 9 -10.88 0.64 -35.42
C ASP A 9 -11.51 0.22 -34.09
N ALA A 10 -11.09 0.81 -32.98
CA ALA A 10 -11.68 0.56 -31.66
C ALA A 10 -13.14 0.99 -31.56
N ALA A 11 -13.47 2.17 -32.10
CA ALA A 11 -14.86 2.64 -32.16
C ALA A 11 -15.74 1.68 -32.96
N GLY A 12 -15.21 1.10 -34.06
CA GLY A 12 -15.88 0.07 -34.83
C GLY A 12 -16.12 -1.23 -34.02
N GLN A 13 -15.11 -1.68 -33.28
CA GLN A 13 -15.23 -2.85 -32.41
C GLN A 13 -16.24 -2.63 -31.27
N ILE A 14 -16.22 -1.46 -30.64
CA ILE A 14 -17.18 -1.11 -29.57
C ILE A 14 -18.60 -1.04 -30.10
N ALA A 15 -18.79 -0.43 -31.28
CA ALA A 15 -20.09 -0.40 -31.94
C ALA A 15 -20.58 -1.80 -32.26
N GLN A 16 -19.72 -2.68 -32.77
CA GLN A 16 -20.05 -4.08 -33.06
C GLN A 16 -20.45 -4.86 -31.83
N LEU A 17 -19.73 -4.70 -30.70
CA LEU A 17 -20.10 -5.30 -29.41
C LEU A 17 -21.49 -4.85 -28.96
N ALA A 18 -21.77 -3.55 -29.03
CA ALA A 18 -23.07 -3.00 -28.64
C ALA A 18 -24.24 -3.47 -29.52
N TYR A 19 -23.99 -3.87 -30.76
CA TYR A 19 -25.03 -4.41 -31.67
C TYR A 19 -25.21 -5.92 -31.60
N GLN A 20 -24.17 -6.67 -31.16
CA GLN A 20 -24.21 -8.14 -31.16
C GLN A 20 -24.80 -8.72 -29.86
N ASP A 21 -24.62 -8.05 -28.73
CA ASP A 21 -25.03 -8.53 -27.41
C ASP A 21 -26.33 -7.83 -26.95
N SER A 22 -27.48 -8.30 -27.49
CA SER A 22 -28.79 -7.85 -27.02
C SER A 22 -29.30 -8.58 -25.77
N GLU A 23 -28.59 -9.59 -25.27
CA GLU A 23 -28.98 -10.40 -24.11
C GLU A 23 -27.93 -10.39 -22.98
N ASP A 24 -26.72 -9.87 -23.20
CA ASP A 24 -25.70 -9.76 -22.15
C ASP A 24 -25.94 -8.54 -21.26
N ASP A 25 -25.51 -8.66 -19.99
CA ASP A 25 -25.54 -7.58 -19.01
C ASP A 25 -24.79 -6.34 -19.58
N ALA A 26 -25.49 -5.20 -19.64
CA ALA A 26 -24.95 -3.94 -20.16
C ALA A 26 -23.60 -3.57 -19.53
N GLN A 27 -23.38 -4.01 -18.28
CA GLN A 27 -22.11 -3.81 -17.58
C GLN A 27 -20.94 -4.56 -18.26
N MET A 28 -21.16 -5.80 -18.72
CA MET A 28 -20.13 -6.58 -19.42
C MET A 28 -19.73 -5.95 -20.77
N VAL A 29 -20.68 -5.33 -21.47
CA VAL A 29 -20.41 -4.62 -22.72
C VAL A 29 -19.57 -3.37 -22.46
N VAL A 30 -19.88 -2.63 -21.39
CA VAL A 30 -19.10 -1.46 -20.94
C VAL A 30 -17.67 -1.88 -20.57
N ASP A 31 -17.50 -2.92 -19.77
CA ASP A 31 -16.18 -3.42 -19.35
C ASP A 31 -15.30 -3.81 -20.56
N ARG A 32 -15.89 -4.49 -21.56
CA ARG A 32 -15.19 -4.84 -22.81
C ARG A 32 -14.84 -3.61 -23.66
N ALA A 33 -15.73 -2.61 -23.73
CA ALA A 33 -15.46 -1.37 -24.42
C ALA A 33 -14.31 -0.60 -23.77
N GLU A 34 -14.26 -0.58 -22.44
CA GLU A 34 -13.14 0.00 -21.67
C GLU A 34 -11.82 -0.73 -21.96
N GLU A 35 -11.79 -2.06 -22.03
CA GLU A 35 -10.60 -2.84 -22.39
C GLU A 35 -10.07 -2.46 -23.78
N ILE A 36 -10.96 -2.28 -24.77
CA ILE A 36 -10.58 -1.89 -26.14
C ILE A 36 -9.97 -0.50 -26.18
N ILE A 37 -10.57 0.47 -25.48
CA ILE A 37 -10.06 1.84 -25.37
C ILE A 37 -8.72 1.83 -24.63
N PHE A 38 -8.64 1.05 -23.57
CA PHE A 38 -7.45 0.93 -22.74
C PHE A 38 -6.25 0.39 -23.51
N ALA A 39 -6.42 -0.64 -24.36
CA ALA A 39 -5.38 -1.20 -25.21
C ALA A 39 -4.75 -0.17 -26.16
N ILE A 40 -5.49 0.88 -26.54
CA ILE A 40 -4.95 1.99 -27.34
C ILE A 40 -4.09 2.91 -26.48
N SER A 41 -4.51 3.13 -25.23
CA SER A 41 -3.82 4.00 -24.26
C SER A 41 -2.52 3.37 -23.76
N GLU A 42 -2.51 2.05 -23.53
CA GLU A 42 -1.36 1.32 -22.99
C GLU A 42 -0.14 1.36 -23.91
N ARG A 43 -0.34 1.25 -25.23
CA ARG A 43 0.74 1.37 -26.23
C ARG A 43 1.33 2.77 -26.38
N ARG A 44 0.72 3.78 -25.73
CA ARG A 44 1.25 5.15 -25.73
C ARG A 44 2.40 5.33 -24.72
N THR A 45 2.66 4.33 -23.88
CA THR A 45 3.71 4.32 -22.86
C THR A 45 4.94 3.49 -23.26
N GLU A 46 5.09 3.15 -24.56
CA GLU A 46 6.40 2.70 -25.06
C GLU A 46 7.38 3.89 -24.89
N ARG A 47 8.08 3.89 -23.76
CA ARG A 47 9.23 4.77 -23.58
C ARG A 47 10.26 4.34 -24.62
N ASP A 48 10.54 5.22 -25.57
CA ASP A 48 11.65 5.01 -26.50
C ASP A 48 12.94 4.71 -25.74
N LEU A 49 13.83 3.92 -26.36
CA LEU A 49 15.15 3.65 -25.82
C LEU A 49 15.86 4.97 -25.57
N ARG A 50 16.28 5.21 -24.34
CA ARG A 50 17.04 6.41 -23.99
C ARG A 50 18.53 6.12 -24.10
N PRO A 51 19.31 6.97 -24.78
CA PRO A 51 20.77 6.88 -24.73
C PRO A 51 21.25 6.98 -23.28
N ILE A 52 22.23 6.15 -22.92
CA ILE A 52 22.77 6.11 -21.54
C ILE A 52 23.24 7.49 -21.06
N ARG A 53 23.73 8.34 -21.97
CA ARG A 53 24.16 9.70 -21.64
C ARG A 53 23.07 10.53 -20.97
N GLN A 54 21.84 10.48 -21.48
CA GLN A 54 20.70 11.22 -20.88
C GLN A 54 20.31 10.66 -19.50
N VAL A 55 20.48 9.35 -19.31
CA VAL A 55 20.22 8.71 -18.03
C VAL A 55 21.30 9.06 -17.00
N LEU A 56 22.57 9.16 -17.43
CA LEU A 56 23.68 9.55 -16.59
C LEU A 56 23.55 10.99 -16.07
N GLU A 57 23.07 11.92 -16.89
CA GLU A 57 22.83 13.30 -16.47
C GLU A 57 21.83 13.35 -15.30
N SER A 58 20.67 12.72 -15.45
CA SER A 58 19.65 12.66 -14.39
C SER A 58 20.11 11.84 -13.15
N PHE A 59 20.99 10.87 -13.35
CA PHE A 59 21.58 10.10 -12.26
C PHE A 59 22.58 10.93 -11.45
N TYR A 60 23.41 11.72 -12.14
CA TYR A 60 24.38 12.63 -11.51
C TYR A 60 23.64 13.65 -10.61
N ASP A 61 22.63 14.34 -11.15
CA ASP A 61 21.83 15.31 -10.39
C ASP A 61 21.22 14.66 -9.14
N ARG A 62 20.73 13.43 -9.28
CA ARG A 62 20.18 12.66 -8.15
C ARG A 62 21.25 12.35 -7.09
N VAL A 63 22.44 11.91 -7.51
CA VAL A 63 23.54 11.59 -6.57
C VAL A 63 24.03 12.86 -5.86
N GLU A 64 24.12 13.98 -6.57
CA GLU A 64 24.50 15.27 -6.01
C GLU A 64 23.46 15.72 -4.96
N TYR A 65 22.18 15.62 -5.30
CA TYR A 65 21.10 15.92 -4.34
C TYR A 65 21.22 15.05 -3.07
N LEU A 66 21.45 13.74 -3.24
CA LEU A 66 21.61 12.80 -2.13
C LEU A 66 22.83 13.11 -1.26
N HIS A 67 23.91 13.55 -1.88
CA HIS A 67 25.11 13.93 -1.18
C HIS A 67 24.90 15.18 -0.31
N GLN A 68 24.16 16.15 -0.81
CA GLN A 68 23.82 17.39 -0.08
C GLN A 68 22.80 17.14 1.06
N HIS A 69 21.96 16.08 0.95
CA HIS A 69 20.91 15.73 1.91
C HIS A 69 21.22 14.40 2.63
N GLN A 70 22.50 14.19 2.99
CA GLN A 70 22.93 13.00 3.73
C GLN A 70 22.21 12.88 5.08
N GLY A 71 21.56 11.73 5.32
CA GLY A 71 20.80 11.46 6.53
C GLY A 71 19.30 11.76 6.43
N GLU A 72 18.83 12.36 5.34
CA GLU A 72 17.41 12.51 5.07
C GLU A 72 16.83 11.25 4.41
N VAL A 73 15.55 10.98 4.71
CA VAL A 73 14.80 9.88 4.09
C VAL A 73 14.39 10.29 2.67
N ILE A 74 14.93 9.62 1.67
CA ILE A 74 14.76 9.97 0.25
C ILE A 74 13.39 9.56 -0.28
N GLY A 75 12.92 8.38 0.12
CA GLY A 75 11.60 7.85 -0.20
C GLY A 75 10.49 8.54 0.59
N ILE A 76 9.29 7.96 0.55
CA ILE A 76 8.21 8.36 1.44
C ILE A 76 8.53 7.80 2.83
N PRO A 77 8.70 8.66 3.84
CA PRO A 77 9.01 8.23 5.20
C PRO A 77 7.87 7.37 5.77
N THR A 78 8.23 6.29 6.44
CA THR A 78 7.26 5.42 7.12
C THR A 78 6.87 5.95 8.50
N GLY A 79 7.69 6.85 9.05
CA GLY A 79 7.56 7.35 10.41
C GLY A 79 8.12 6.39 11.47
N LEU A 80 8.77 5.31 11.04
CA LEU A 80 9.51 4.37 11.90
C LEU A 80 11.00 4.50 11.59
N VAL A 81 11.74 5.09 12.53
CA VAL A 81 13.12 5.55 12.31
C VAL A 81 14.05 4.44 11.80
N ASP A 82 14.00 3.27 12.41
CA ASP A 82 14.89 2.19 12.02
C ASP A 82 14.46 1.51 10.72
N LEU A 83 13.15 1.51 10.40
CA LEU A 83 12.67 1.05 9.11
C LEU A 83 13.09 2.03 7.98
N ASP A 84 12.98 3.31 8.25
CA ASP A 84 13.40 4.36 7.31
C ASP A 84 14.92 4.34 7.07
N LYS A 85 15.73 4.06 8.09
CA LYS A 85 17.19 3.85 7.91
C LYS A 85 17.50 2.63 7.04
N LEU A 86 16.74 1.53 7.22
CA LEU A 86 16.96 0.29 6.46
C LEU A 86 16.52 0.40 5.00
N LEU A 87 15.37 1.05 4.73
CA LEU A 87 14.79 1.14 3.39
C LEU A 87 15.16 2.44 2.65
N GLY A 88 15.61 3.48 3.37
CA GLY A 88 15.70 4.83 2.82
C GLY A 88 14.31 5.46 2.57
N GLY A 89 13.27 4.99 3.30
CA GLY A 89 11.85 5.25 3.02
C GLY A 89 11.30 4.42 1.87
N LEU A 90 10.00 4.53 1.60
CA LEU A 90 9.34 3.82 0.48
C LEU A 90 9.70 4.49 -0.84
N GLN A 91 10.41 3.76 -1.72
CA GLN A 91 10.94 4.33 -2.94
C GLN A 91 9.89 4.45 -4.04
N ARG A 92 9.98 5.51 -4.85
CA ARG A 92 9.09 5.72 -6.01
C ARG A 92 9.18 4.54 -6.98
N SER A 93 8.04 4.20 -7.58
CA SER A 93 7.90 3.07 -8.53
C SER A 93 8.06 1.69 -7.91
N ASP A 94 8.27 1.58 -6.58
CA ASP A 94 8.37 0.30 -5.91
C ASP A 94 6.99 -0.24 -5.51
N MET A 95 6.86 -1.55 -5.64
CA MET A 95 5.78 -2.32 -5.02
C MET A 95 6.31 -2.91 -3.72
N VAL A 96 5.80 -2.41 -2.61
CA VAL A 96 6.10 -2.89 -1.27
C VAL A 96 4.97 -3.77 -0.81
N VAL A 97 5.25 -5.03 -0.52
CA VAL A 97 4.25 -5.97 0.01
C VAL A 97 4.42 -6.10 1.51
N MET A 98 3.36 -5.82 2.25
CA MET A 98 3.32 -6.02 3.69
C MET A 98 2.41 -7.20 4.03
N ALA A 99 2.99 -8.28 4.54
CA ALA A 99 2.26 -9.52 4.77
C ALA A 99 2.25 -9.94 6.24
N GLY A 100 1.17 -10.60 6.64
CA GLY A 100 1.01 -11.12 8.01
C GLY A 100 -0.28 -11.90 8.18
N ARG A 101 -0.35 -12.69 9.24
CA ARG A 101 -1.59 -13.39 9.61
C ARG A 101 -2.64 -12.40 10.10
N PRO A 102 -3.94 -12.78 10.09
CA PRO A 102 -4.99 -11.99 10.72
C PRO A 102 -4.66 -11.62 12.16
N GLY A 103 -5.02 -10.42 12.59
CA GLY A 103 -4.75 -9.94 13.96
C GLY A 103 -3.33 -9.42 14.21
N MET A 104 -2.38 -9.59 13.31
CA MET A 104 -1.00 -9.07 13.46
C MET A 104 -0.91 -7.53 13.37
N GLY A 105 -1.91 -6.86 12.77
CA GLY A 105 -1.96 -5.40 12.71
C GLY A 105 -1.52 -4.80 11.37
N LYS A 106 -1.61 -5.53 10.24
CA LYS A 106 -1.25 -5.03 8.90
C LYS A 106 -1.86 -3.67 8.58
N THR A 107 -3.19 -3.58 8.62
CA THR A 107 -3.93 -2.32 8.38
C THR A 107 -3.50 -1.23 9.35
N SER A 108 -3.29 -1.57 10.63
CA SER A 108 -2.85 -0.61 11.65
C SER A 108 -1.46 -0.05 11.35
N LEU A 109 -0.53 -0.89 10.90
CA LEU A 109 0.81 -0.44 10.52
C LEU A 109 0.77 0.44 9.26
N ALA A 110 0.01 0.03 8.25
CA ALA A 110 -0.18 0.81 7.03
C ALA A 110 -0.80 2.19 7.32
N LEU A 111 -1.83 2.25 8.20
CA LEU A 111 -2.44 3.51 8.62
C LEU A 111 -1.50 4.36 9.48
N SER A 112 -0.67 3.75 10.35
CA SER A 112 0.35 4.49 11.10
C SER A 112 1.36 5.14 10.17
N MET A 113 1.83 4.43 9.14
CA MET A 113 2.72 4.99 8.11
C MET A 113 2.02 6.10 7.33
N ALA A 114 0.76 5.89 6.90
CA ALA A 114 -0.03 6.88 6.17
C ALA A 114 -0.20 8.18 6.97
N LEU A 115 -0.61 8.05 8.23
CA LEU A 115 -0.82 9.19 9.10
C LEU A 115 0.46 9.99 9.32
N GLN A 116 1.57 9.32 9.60
CA GLN A 116 2.86 9.96 9.79
C GLN A 116 3.32 10.67 8.50
N ALA A 117 3.27 9.99 7.35
CA ALA A 117 3.68 10.57 6.08
C ALA A 117 2.81 11.78 5.69
N ALA A 118 1.49 11.71 5.88
CA ALA A 118 0.59 12.81 5.56
C ALA A 118 0.76 14.00 6.51
N ARG A 119 0.94 13.74 7.81
CA ARG A 119 1.00 14.77 8.85
C ARG A 119 2.35 15.49 8.91
N GLN A 120 3.45 14.71 8.96
CA GLN A 120 4.79 15.29 9.17
C GLN A 120 5.43 15.76 7.86
N TRP A 121 5.15 15.08 6.76
CA TRP A 121 5.77 15.36 5.45
C TRP A 121 4.79 15.80 4.39
N GLN A 122 3.51 16.07 4.77
CA GLN A 122 2.47 16.58 3.88
C GLN A 122 2.31 15.74 2.60
N LYS A 123 2.47 14.40 2.72
CA LYS A 123 2.32 13.49 1.59
C LYS A 123 0.84 13.22 1.30
N ARG A 124 0.53 13.07 0.01
CA ARG A 124 -0.82 12.76 -0.50
C ARG A 124 -0.92 11.25 -0.68
N ILE A 125 -1.85 10.64 0.04
CA ILE A 125 -1.93 9.20 0.16
C ILE A 125 -3.33 8.73 -0.22
N ALA A 126 -3.41 7.76 -1.15
CA ALA A 126 -4.64 7.05 -1.46
C ALA A 126 -4.69 5.73 -0.71
N VAL A 127 -5.78 5.45 -0.01
CA VAL A 127 -6.02 4.20 0.71
C VAL A 127 -7.23 3.51 0.09
N PHE A 128 -6.99 2.38 -0.59
CA PHE A 128 -8.02 1.49 -1.08
C PHE A 128 -8.25 0.38 -0.06
N SER A 129 -9.36 0.44 0.65
CA SER A 129 -9.71 -0.49 1.72
C SER A 129 -10.81 -1.44 1.27
N LEU A 130 -10.47 -2.70 1.12
CA LEU A 130 -11.41 -3.73 0.64
C LEU A 130 -11.99 -4.57 1.79
N GLU A 131 -11.41 -4.44 3.00
CA GLU A 131 -11.83 -5.19 4.18
C GLU A 131 -12.63 -4.31 5.16
N MET A 132 -12.28 -3.03 5.27
CA MET A 132 -12.83 -2.12 6.27
C MET A 132 -13.50 -0.93 5.60
N SER A 133 -14.62 -0.45 6.18
CA SER A 133 -15.26 0.78 5.73
C SER A 133 -14.40 2.02 6.04
N ASP A 134 -14.66 3.10 5.33
CA ASP A 134 -14.06 4.41 5.54
C ASP A 134 -14.22 4.90 6.98
N GLU A 135 -15.42 4.76 7.58
CA GLU A 135 -15.67 5.11 9.00
C GLU A 135 -14.76 4.34 9.97
N GLN A 136 -14.53 3.05 9.72
CA GLN A 136 -13.67 2.22 10.56
C GLN A 136 -12.20 2.65 10.45
N LEU A 137 -11.75 3.06 9.27
CA LEU A 137 -10.40 3.59 9.07
C LEU A 137 -10.25 4.94 9.77
N VAL A 138 -11.21 5.85 9.58
CA VAL A 138 -11.22 7.17 10.27
C VAL A 138 -11.24 7.00 11.78
N GLN A 139 -12.05 6.07 12.31
CA GLN A 139 -12.06 5.75 13.74
C GLN A 139 -10.67 5.36 14.26
N ARG A 140 -9.92 4.54 13.52
CA ARG A 140 -8.54 4.16 13.89
C ARG A 140 -7.58 5.34 13.84
N LEU A 141 -7.68 6.19 12.82
CA LEU A 141 -6.87 7.41 12.70
C LEU A 141 -7.15 8.37 13.86
N VAL A 142 -8.42 8.57 14.20
CA VAL A 142 -8.83 9.41 15.35
C VAL A 142 -8.33 8.82 16.66
N SER A 143 -8.45 7.49 16.86
CA SER A 143 -7.93 6.82 18.05
C SER A 143 -6.42 7.01 18.19
N ALA A 144 -5.67 6.85 17.11
CA ALA A 144 -4.22 7.04 17.09
C ALA A 144 -3.81 8.48 17.41
N GLU A 145 -4.59 9.47 16.95
CA GLU A 145 -4.30 10.89 17.13
C GLU A 145 -4.70 11.39 18.51
N THR A 146 -5.84 10.96 19.04
CA THR A 146 -6.37 11.41 20.34
C THR A 146 -5.80 10.66 21.54
N GLY A 147 -5.31 9.43 21.33
CA GLY A 147 -5.00 8.52 22.43
C GLY A 147 -6.24 7.91 23.12
N ILE A 148 -7.44 8.14 22.59
CA ILE A 148 -8.68 7.54 23.09
C ILE A 148 -8.79 6.11 22.53
N ASP A 149 -9.09 5.16 23.40
CA ASP A 149 -9.29 3.76 23.03
C ASP A 149 -10.30 3.60 21.89
N SER A 150 -9.94 2.84 20.85
CA SER A 150 -10.73 2.66 19.65
C SER A 150 -12.12 2.04 19.93
N GLN A 151 -12.25 1.17 20.95
CA GLN A 151 -13.52 0.60 21.36
C GLN A 151 -14.41 1.65 22.02
N ARG A 152 -13.82 2.55 22.82
CA ARG A 152 -14.55 3.66 23.45
C ARG A 152 -15.09 4.63 22.38
N LEU A 153 -14.29 4.97 21.37
CA LEU A 153 -14.75 5.80 20.23
C LEU A 153 -15.93 5.13 19.53
N ARG A 154 -15.83 3.83 19.23
CA ARG A 154 -16.89 3.07 18.56
C ARG A 154 -18.22 3.09 19.33
N LEU A 155 -18.16 3.12 20.67
CA LEU A 155 -19.33 3.14 21.54
C LEU A 155 -19.81 4.57 21.87
N GLY A 156 -19.13 5.62 21.32
CA GLY A 156 -19.43 7.01 21.66
C GLY A 156 -19.08 7.39 23.11
N ASN A 157 -18.31 6.57 23.81
CA ASN A 157 -17.95 6.78 25.21
C ASN A 157 -16.74 7.70 25.35
N ILE A 158 -16.94 8.99 25.03
CA ILE A 158 -15.94 10.05 25.15
C ILE A 158 -16.22 10.81 26.46
N LYS A 159 -15.21 10.95 27.32
CA LYS A 159 -15.33 11.71 28.55
C LYS A 159 -15.39 13.22 28.27
N ALA A 160 -15.99 13.97 29.18
CA ALA A 160 -16.16 15.42 29.02
C ALA A 160 -14.84 16.18 28.80
N ASP A 161 -13.78 15.75 29.45
CA ASP A 161 -12.43 16.31 29.35
C ASP A 161 -11.68 15.90 28.07
N GLU A 162 -12.13 14.87 27.36
CA GLU A 162 -11.53 14.37 26.11
C GLU A 162 -12.07 15.07 24.86
N TRP A 163 -13.24 15.73 24.93
CA TRP A 163 -13.86 16.38 23.78
C TRP A 163 -12.97 17.44 23.11
N PRO A 164 -12.25 18.31 23.83
CA PRO A 164 -11.34 19.25 23.19
C PRO A 164 -10.26 18.58 22.35
N THR A 165 -9.66 17.50 22.86
CA THR A 165 -8.64 16.70 22.14
C THR A 165 -9.25 16.02 20.93
N PHE A 166 -10.49 15.50 21.05
CA PHE A 166 -11.21 14.90 19.93
C PHE A 166 -11.46 15.93 18.81
N TYR A 167 -11.97 17.12 19.11
CA TYR A 167 -12.18 18.17 18.10
C TYR A 167 -10.87 18.63 17.46
N GLN A 168 -9.81 18.73 18.24
CA GLN A 168 -8.49 19.06 17.69
C GLN A 168 -7.99 18.00 16.72
N ALA A 169 -8.15 16.72 17.06
CA ALA A 169 -7.76 15.62 16.18
C ALA A 169 -8.55 15.61 14.86
N ILE A 170 -9.87 15.82 14.94
CA ILE A 170 -10.72 15.92 13.73
C ILE A 170 -10.21 17.03 12.83
N ARG A 171 -9.91 18.21 13.39
CA ARG A 171 -9.37 19.33 12.62
C ARG A 171 -8.03 19.00 11.97
N LEU A 172 -7.10 18.42 12.73
CA LEU A 172 -5.78 18.03 12.22
C LEU A 172 -5.87 16.98 11.12
N LEU A 173 -6.75 15.98 11.28
CA LEU A 173 -6.97 14.96 10.27
C LEU A 173 -7.63 15.52 9.01
N ALA A 174 -8.55 16.48 9.13
CA ALA A 174 -9.19 17.16 8.01
C ALA A 174 -8.19 17.98 7.16
N GLU A 175 -7.07 18.41 7.73
CA GLU A 175 -6.00 19.12 7.04
C GLU A 175 -5.02 18.13 6.32
N THR A 176 -5.12 16.82 6.56
CA THR A 176 -4.27 15.83 5.91
C THR A 176 -4.77 15.50 4.50
N SER A 177 -3.84 15.14 3.62
CA SER A 177 -4.16 14.71 2.25
C SER A 177 -4.25 13.18 2.18
N ILE A 178 -5.12 12.58 2.99
CA ILE A 178 -5.44 11.15 2.94
C ILE A 178 -6.79 10.99 2.24
N PHE A 179 -6.80 10.22 1.14
CA PHE A 179 -7.99 9.91 0.34
C PHE A 179 -8.35 8.44 0.55
N ILE A 180 -9.59 8.15 0.89
CA ILE A 180 -10.06 6.79 1.20
C ILE A 180 -11.08 6.36 0.15
N ASP A 181 -10.94 5.12 -0.30
CA ASP A 181 -11.90 4.43 -1.17
C ASP A 181 -12.16 3.05 -0.56
N ASP A 182 -13.40 2.76 -0.17
CA ASP A 182 -13.82 1.49 0.43
C ASP A 182 -14.70 0.66 -0.51
N THR A 183 -14.58 0.90 -1.83
CA THR A 183 -15.31 0.13 -2.84
C THR A 183 -14.95 -1.35 -2.74
N PRO A 184 -15.91 -2.24 -2.44
CA PRO A 184 -15.66 -3.66 -2.29
C PRO A 184 -15.30 -4.30 -3.63
N ALA A 185 -14.43 -5.31 -3.59
CA ALA A 185 -14.04 -6.12 -4.75
C ALA A 185 -13.61 -5.30 -5.99
N ILE A 186 -12.96 -4.16 -5.77
CA ILE A 186 -12.47 -3.29 -6.84
C ILE A 186 -11.57 -4.08 -7.80
N THR A 187 -11.69 -3.84 -9.10
CA THR A 187 -10.80 -4.43 -10.10
C THR A 187 -9.47 -3.66 -10.17
N ALA A 188 -8.43 -4.31 -10.70
CA ALA A 188 -7.14 -3.64 -10.92
C ALA A 188 -7.27 -2.46 -11.91
N LEU A 189 -8.23 -2.54 -12.85
CA LEU A 189 -8.52 -1.50 -13.82
C LEU A 189 -9.18 -0.28 -13.17
N ASP A 190 -10.21 -0.49 -12.33
CA ASP A 190 -10.91 0.58 -11.62
C ASP A 190 -9.97 1.29 -10.64
N LEU A 191 -9.18 0.53 -9.89
CA LEU A 191 -8.18 1.07 -8.98
C LEU A 191 -7.19 1.98 -9.74
N ARG A 192 -6.70 1.51 -10.91
CA ARG A 192 -5.81 2.29 -11.77
C ARG A 192 -6.48 3.56 -12.27
N ALA A 193 -7.75 3.49 -12.71
CA ALA A 193 -8.50 4.65 -13.19
C ALA A 193 -8.70 5.69 -12.09
N LYS A 194 -9.12 5.27 -10.88
CA LYS A 194 -9.28 6.14 -9.71
C LYS A 194 -7.96 6.76 -9.27
N ALA A 195 -6.88 5.98 -9.21
CA ALA A 195 -5.55 6.46 -8.83
C ALA A 195 -4.98 7.48 -9.83
N ARG A 196 -5.16 7.25 -11.14
CA ARG A 196 -4.79 8.21 -12.20
C ARG A 196 -5.53 9.52 -12.08
N ARG A 197 -6.85 9.46 -11.88
CA ARG A 197 -7.68 10.66 -11.71
C ARG A 197 -7.22 11.46 -10.50
N LEU A 198 -7.06 10.81 -9.35
CA LEU A 198 -6.57 11.46 -8.14
C LEU A 198 -5.18 12.08 -8.34
N HIS A 199 -4.28 11.36 -9.01
CA HIS A 199 -2.93 11.85 -9.30
C HIS A 199 -2.94 13.09 -10.21
N ALA A 200 -3.86 13.14 -11.19
CA ALA A 200 -4.00 14.28 -12.10
C ALA A 200 -4.62 15.52 -11.42
N GLU A 201 -5.61 15.32 -10.54
CA GLU A 201 -6.38 16.39 -9.90
C GLU A 201 -5.67 16.98 -8.67
N HIS A 202 -5.10 16.15 -7.83
CA HIS A 202 -4.53 16.54 -6.53
C HIS A 202 -3.05 16.23 -6.39
N GLY A 203 -2.51 15.40 -7.29
CA GLY A 203 -1.22 14.75 -7.12
C GLY A 203 -1.32 13.57 -6.14
N LEU A 204 -0.31 12.70 -6.17
CA LEU A 204 -0.28 11.49 -5.35
C LEU A 204 1.16 11.13 -5.03
N ASP A 205 1.43 10.76 -3.78
CA ASP A 205 2.77 10.41 -3.32
C ASP A 205 2.88 8.94 -2.90
N MET A 206 1.77 8.30 -2.47
CA MET A 206 1.73 6.88 -2.09
C MET A 206 0.33 6.30 -2.29
N ILE A 207 0.27 5.00 -2.61
CA ILE A 207 -0.96 4.21 -2.66
C ILE A 207 -0.87 3.08 -1.64
N ILE A 208 -1.95 2.84 -0.89
CA ILE A 208 -2.12 1.70 0.00
C ILE A 208 -3.30 0.87 -0.51
N VAL A 209 -3.13 -0.46 -0.58
CA VAL A 209 -4.17 -1.41 -0.98
C VAL A 209 -4.35 -2.47 0.11
N ASP A 210 -5.49 -2.51 0.76
CA ASP A 210 -5.79 -3.43 1.88
C ASP A 210 -7.01 -4.30 1.56
N TYR A 211 -6.82 -5.56 1.15
CA TYR A 211 -5.63 -6.30 0.80
C TYR A 211 -5.82 -6.99 -0.56
N LEU A 212 -4.72 -7.35 -1.22
CA LEU A 212 -4.72 -7.83 -2.61
C LEU A 212 -5.68 -9.00 -2.89
N GLN A 213 -5.84 -9.92 -1.95
CA GLN A 213 -6.69 -11.10 -2.12
C GLN A 213 -8.20 -10.78 -2.09
N LEU A 214 -8.63 -9.57 -1.81
CA LEU A 214 -10.03 -9.14 -1.94
C LEU A 214 -10.32 -8.44 -3.26
N MET A 215 -9.29 -8.11 -4.04
CA MET A 215 -9.46 -7.55 -5.37
C MET A 215 -10.08 -8.58 -6.33
N SER A 216 -10.84 -8.07 -7.30
CA SER A 216 -11.37 -8.87 -8.40
C SER A 216 -10.42 -8.82 -9.60
N GLY A 217 -10.25 -9.95 -10.27
CA GLY A 217 -9.49 -10.05 -11.52
C GLY A 217 -10.22 -9.50 -12.74
N GLY A 218 -11.49 -9.14 -12.63
CA GLY A 218 -12.32 -8.60 -13.73
C GLY A 218 -12.78 -9.65 -14.76
N THR A 219 -12.20 -10.82 -14.77
CA THR A 219 -12.61 -11.94 -15.65
C THR A 219 -12.88 -13.18 -14.79
N ARG A 220 -13.81 -14.06 -15.24
CA ARG A 220 -14.02 -15.37 -14.62
C ARG A 220 -12.80 -16.26 -14.85
N ASN A 221 -11.71 -16.01 -14.13
CA ASN A 221 -10.59 -16.91 -14.10
C ASN A 221 -10.92 -18.09 -13.17
N GLU A 222 -10.92 -19.30 -13.72
CA GLU A 222 -11.15 -20.53 -12.95
C GLU A 222 -10.03 -20.82 -11.93
N ASN A 223 -8.90 -20.11 -12.03
CA ASN A 223 -7.73 -20.31 -11.18
C ASN A 223 -7.35 -19.05 -10.41
N ARG A 224 -7.63 -19.06 -9.09
CA ARG A 224 -7.32 -17.98 -8.14
C ARG A 224 -5.85 -17.55 -8.18
N GLN A 225 -4.93 -18.46 -8.42
CA GLN A 225 -3.51 -18.15 -8.50
C GLN A 225 -3.16 -17.27 -9.71
N GLN A 226 -3.82 -17.52 -10.86
CA GLN A 226 -3.64 -16.67 -12.05
C GLN A 226 -4.22 -15.27 -11.84
N GLU A 227 -5.37 -15.18 -11.19
CA GLU A 227 -6.00 -13.91 -10.84
C GLU A 227 -5.10 -13.06 -9.95
N ILE A 228 -4.56 -13.63 -8.88
CA ILE A 228 -3.62 -12.93 -7.99
C ILE A 228 -2.35 -12.52 -8.74
N SER A 229 -1.88 -13.35 -9.68
CA SER A 229 -0.71 -13.02 -10.51
C SER A 229 -0.99 -11.85 -11.46
N PHE A 230 -2.19 -11.76 -12.00
CA PHE A 230 -2.62 -10.61 -12.81
C PHE A 230 -2.71 -9.34 -11.95
N ILE A 231 -3.36 -9.41 -10.79
CA ILE A 231 -3.49 -8.28 -9.85
C ILE A 231 -2.10 -7.78 -9.44
N SER A 232 -1.19 -8.66 -9.03
CA SER A 232 0.16 -8.32 -8.61
C SER A 232 0.92 -7.53 -9.69
N ARG A 233 0.93 -8.06 -10.92
CA ARG A 233 1.57 -7.38 -12.06
C ARG A 233 0.91 -6.03 -12.38
N SER A 234 -0.41 -5.94 -12.27
CA SER A 234 -1.15 -4.69 -12.50
C SER A 234 -0.78 -3.63 -11.47
N ILE A 235 -0.69 -4.00 -10.19
CA ILE A 235 -0.26 -3.10 -9.12
C ILE A 235 1.21 -2.65 -9.31
N LYS A 236 2.11 -3.57 -9.69
CA LYS A 236 3.50 -3.20 -10.01
C LYS A 236 3.58 -2.26 -11.21
N SER A 237 2.77 -2.49 -12.24
CA SER A 237 2.67 -1.60 -13.41
C SER A 237 2.19 -0.21 -13.00
N LEU A 238 1.17 -0.12 -12.14
CA LEU A 238 0.62 1.13 -11.61
C LEU A 238 1.68 1.95 -10.85
N ALA A 239 2.45 1.29 -9.96
CA ALA A 239 3.53 1.95 -9.22
C ALA A 239 4.55 2.62 -10.16
N ARG A 240 4.91 1.92 -11.24
CA ARG A 240 5.85 2.43 -12.26
C ARG A 240 5.24 3.54 -13.12
N GLU A 241 3.97 3.41 -13.47
CA GLU A 241 3.26 4.36 -14.30
C GLU A 241 3.11 5.72 -13.62
N LEU A 242 2.62 5.72 -12.38
CA LEU A 242 2.43 6.94 -11.59
C LEU A 242 3.71 7.42 -10.92
N ASN A 243 4.79 6.62 -10.95
CA ASN A 243 6.05 6.89 -10.26
C ASN A 243 5.86 7.16 -8.76
N VAL A 244 5.01 6.35 -8.11
CA VAL A 244 4.73 6.39 -6.66
C VAL A 244 4.93 5.00 -6.06
N PRO A 245 5.33 4.87 -4.77
CA PRO A 245 5.31 3.60 -4.07
C PRO A 245 3.87 3.11 -3.90
N VAL A 246 3.68 1.80 -4.06
CA VAL A 246 2.43 1.13 -3.71
C VAL A 246 2.70 0.15 -2.57
N LEU A 247 2.08 0.40 -1.42
CA LEU A 247 2.07 -0.49 -0.27
C LEU A 247 0.86 -1.42 -0.38
N ALA A 248 1.10 -2.66 -0.78
CA ALA A 248 0.07 -3.67 -0.95
C ALA A 248 0.05 -4.62 0.24
N LEU A 249 -1.07 -4.70 0.95
CA LEU A 249 -1.22 -5.63 2.05
C LEU A 249 -1.57 -7.02 1.51
N SER A 250 -1.08 -8.05 2.19
CA SER A 250 -1.30 -9.45 1.81
C SER A 250 -1.51 -10.32 3.05
N GLN A 251 -2.40 -11.28 2.92
CA GLN A 251 -2.60 -12.28 3.96
C GLN A 251 -1.69 -13.48 3.71
N LEU A 252 -1.07 -14.00 4.77
CA LEU A 252 -0.21 -15.19 4.69
C LEU A 252 -1.02 -16.48 4.79
N SER A 253 -0.48 -17.55 4.19
CA SER A 253 -0.99 -18.91 4.34
C SER A 253 -1.04 -19.34 5.81
N ARG A 254 -2.04 -20.19 6.14
CA ARG A 254 -2.17 -20.77 7.49
C ARG A 254 -1.02 -21.71 7.87
N GLN A 255 -0.23 -22.16 6.90
CA GLN A 255 0.88 -23.08 7.14
C GLN A 255 1.95 -22.51 8.08
N VAL A 256 2.10 -21.18 8.16
CA VAL A 256 3.03 -20.53 9.10
C VAL A 256 2.71 -20.90 10.56
N GLU A 257 1.43 -21.11 10.90
CA GLU A 257 0.99 -21.42 12.28
C GLU A 257 1.36 -22.84 12.72
N ASN A 258 1.65 -23.74 11.78
CA ASN A 258 2.00 -25.15 12.03
C ASN A 258 3.50 -25.34 12.32
N ARG A 259 4.32 -24.29 12.18
CA ARG A 259 5.76 -24.35 12.46
C ARG A 259 6.06 -24.08 13.94
N ALA A 260 7.18 -24.60 14.43
CA ALA A 260 7.69 -24.27 15.75
C ALA A 260 8.05 -22.79 15.85
N ASP A 261 8.81 -22.26 14.88
CA ASP A 261 9.01 -20.83 14.70
C ASP A 261 7.95 -20.30 13.74
N LYS A 262 7.07 -19.46 14.28
CA LYS A 262 5.94 -18.85 13.55
C LYS A 262 6.30 -17.52 12.89
N ARG A 263 7.59 -17.13 12.89
CA ARG A 263 8.06 -15.98 12.12
C ARG A 263 7.85 -16.22 10.61
N PRO A 264 7.18 -15.30 9.92
CA PRO A 264 6.91 -15.45 8.50
C PRO A 264 8.20 -15.42 7.66
N MET A 265 8.15 -16.13 6.53
CA MET A 265 9.20 -16.14 5.51
C MET A 265 8.60 -16.06 4.10
N LEU A 266 9.40 -15.81 3.06
CA LEU A 266 8.94 -15.63 1.69
C LEU A 266 8.10 -16.80 1.18
N SER A 267 8.43 -18.03 1.59
CA SER A 267 7.63 -19.22 1.20
C SER A 267 6.19 -19.21 1.72
N ASP A 268 5.86 -18.38 2.71
CA ASP A 268 4.49 -18.27 3.25
C ASP A 268 3.57 -17.43 2.35
N LEU A 269 4.14 -16.74 1.36
CA LEU A 269 3.43 -16.06 0.26
C LEU A 269 3.06 -17.03 -0.88
N ARG A 270 3.27 -18.34 -0.74
CA ARG A 270 3.23 -19.37 -1.82
C ARG A 270 1.91 -19.51 -2.57
N GLU A 271 0.77 -19.18 -2.00
CA GLU A 271 -0.49 -19.10 -2.76
C GLU A 271 -0.48 -17.92 -3.76
N SER A 272 0.54 -17.08 -3.68
CA SER A 272 0.77 -15.86 -4.43
C SER A 272 2.24 -15.75 -4.88
N GLY A 273 2.83 -16.82 -5.43
CA GLY A 273 4.24 -16.86 -5.85
C GLY A 273 4.65 -15.72 -6.79
N SER A 274 3.69 -15.16 -7.52
CA SER A 274 3.88 -13.97 -8.34
C SER A 274 4.06 -12.69 -7.50
N ILE A 275 3.39 -12.56 -6.34
CA ILE A 275 3.54 -11.40 -5.46
C ILE A 275 4.99 -11.30 -4.99
N GLU A 276 5.60 -12.42 -4.60
CA GLU A 276 7.02 -12.44 -4.22
C GLU A 276 7.94 -11.99 -5.36
N GLN A 277 7.65 -12.42 -6.60
CA GLN A 277 8.48 -12.06 -7.76
C GLN A 277 8.35 -10.59 -8.15
N ASP A 278 7.13 -10.06 -8.16
CA ASP A 278 6.80 -8.70 -8.58
C ASP A 278 7.20 -7.64 -7.54
N ALA A 279 7.16 -7.98 -6.25
CA ALA A 279 7.51 -7.07 -5.16
C ALA A 279 9.00 -6.68 -5.19
N ASP A 280 9.29 -5.41 -4.96
CA ASP A 280 10.66 -4.91 -4.75
C ASP A 280 11.08 -5.06 -3.29
N VAL A 281 10.13 -4.86 -2.37
CA VAL A 281 10.31 -5.02 -0.93
C VAL A 281 9.18 -5.91 -0.39
N VAL A 282 9.53 -6.84 0.50
CA VAL A 282 8.57 -7.65 1.24
C VAL A 282 8.80 -7.46 2.73
N LEU A 283 7.79 -6.99 3.42
CA LEU A 283 7.74 -6.79 4.86
C LEU A 283 6.81 -7.83 5.48
N PHE A 284 7.24 -8.48 6.54
CA PHE A 284 6.38 -9.32 7.33
C PHE A 284 6.15 -8.68 8.71
N ILE A 285 4.95 -8.84 9.23
CA ILE A 285 4.62 -8.43 10.59
C ILE A 285 4.46 -9.69 11.43
N TYR A 286 5.23 -9.76 12.52
CA TYR A 286 5.16 -10.81 13.51
C TYR A 286 4.98 -10.21 14.90
N ARG A 287 4.09 -10.82 15.70
CA ARG A 287 3.88 -10.45 17.09
C ARG A 287 3.80 -11.72 17.91
N ASP A 288 4.76 -11.87 18.82
CA ASP A 288 4.84 -13.05 19.67
C ASP A 288 3.67 -13.14 20.66
N ASP A 289 3.19 -11.98 21.16
CA ASP A 289 2.06 -11.90 22.11
C ASP A 289 0.72 -12.40 21.54
N VAL A 290 0.61 -12.60 20.23
CA VAL A 290 -0.57 -13.20 19.59
C VAL A 290 -0.55 -14.72 19.72
N TYR A 291 0.63 -15.33 19.71
CA TYR A 291 0.79 -16.79 19.79
C TYR A 291 1.16 -17.28 21.18
N ASN A 292 1.85 -16.46 21.95
CA ASN A 292 2.36 -16.76 23.28
C ASN A 292 1.90 -15.66 24.27
N PRO A 293 0.79 -15.88 25.01
CA PRO A 293 0.29 -14.90 25.97
C PRO A 293 1.29 -14.55 27.09
N ASP A 294 2.19 -15.49 27.42
CA ASP A 294 3.18 -15.36 28.50
C ASP A 294 4.55 -14.88 27.97
N THR A 295 4.58 -14.21 26.81
CA THR A 295 5.81 -13.71 26.20
C THR A 295 6.50 -12.68 27.10
N GLU A 296 7.84 -12.70 27.09
CA GLU A 296 8.66 -11.66 27.74
C GLU A 296 8.59 -10.30 27.03
N PHE A 297 8.04 -10.26 25.78
CA PHE A 297 7.99 -9.07 24.93
C PHE A 297 6.55 -8.66 24.58
N PRO A 298 5.69 -8.33 25.55
CA PRO A 298 4.31 -7.94 25.29
C PRO A 298 4.27 -6.64 24.48
N ASN A 299 3.35 -6.58 23.51
CA ASN A 299 3.16 -5.44 22.62
C ASN A 299 4.36 -5.08 21.71
N ILE A 300 5.39 -5.92 21.65
CA ILE A 300 6.46 -5.76 20.68
C ILE A 300 6.06 -6.48 19.38
N ALA A 301 6.23 -5.78 18.28
CA ALA A 301 6.09 -6.34 16.95
C ALA A 301 7.43 -6.32 16.23
N GLU A 302 7.69 -7.37 15.48
CA GLU A 302 8.83 -7.46 14.57
C GLU A 302 8.35 -7.13 13.15
N ILE A 303 8.99 -6.16 12.51
CA ILE A 303 8.89 -5.91 11.08
C ILE A 303 10.09 -6.59 10.44
N ILE A 304 9.83 -7.70 9.74
CA ILE A 304 10.86 -8.51 9.10
C ILE A 304 10.93 -8.09 7.62
N VAL A 305 12.03 -7.47 7.22
CA VAL A 305 12.32 -7.18 5.80
C VAL A 305 12.85 -8.46 5.18
N GLY A 306 11.95 -9.27 4.58
CA GLY A 306 12.28 -10.57 4.02
C GLY A 306 12.86 -10.50 2.60
N LYS A 307 12.55 -9.41 1.87
CA LYS A 307 13.10 -9.11 0.55
C LYS A 307 13.32 -7.62 0.41
N HIS A 308 14.47 -7.24 -0.12
CA HIS A 308 14.75 -5.86 -0.53
C HIS A 308 15.62 -5.89 -1.78
N ARG A 309 15.06 -5.50 -2.93
CA ARG A 309 15.73 -5.60 -4.24
C ARG A 309 16.97 -4.71 -4.32
N SER A 310 16.92 -3.55 -3.67
CA SER A 310 17.95 -2.50 -3.78
C SER A 310 18.71 -2.25 -2.49
N GLY A 311 18.53 -3.10 -1.46
CA GLY A 311 19.15 -2.89 -0.16
C GLY A 311 19.19 -4.15 0.72
N PRO A 312 19.57 -4.00 1.99
CA PRO A 312 19.69 -5.10 2.92
C PRO A 312 18.33 -5.59 3.43
N THR A 313 18.30 -6.81 3.91
CA THR A 313 17.20 -7.38 4.71
C THR A 313 17.54 -7.24 6.20
N GLY A 314 16.53 -7.35 7.07
CA GLY A 314 16.73 -7.23 8.51
C GLY A 314 15.44 -7.35 9.30
N ILE A 315 15.55 -7.26 10.62
CA ILE A 315 14.41 -7.30 11.54
C ILE A 315 14.46 -6.03 12.39
N ILE A 316 13.32 -5.37 12.50
CA ILE A 316 13.13 -4.14 13.26
C ILE A 316 12.04 -4.38 14.28
N SER A 317 12.31 -4.01 15.53
CA SER A 317 11.33 -4.08 16.61
C SER A 317 10.63 -2.74 16.78
N VAL A 318 9.29 -2.78 16.87
CA VAL A 318 8.43 -1.62 17.06
C VAL A 318 7.44 -1.90 18.18
N TYR A 319 6.90 -0.85 18.79
CA TYR A 319 5.89 -0.98 19.83
C TYR A 319 4.48 -0.87 19.24
N PHE A 320 3.61 -1.79 19.56
CA PHE A 320 2.21 -1.81 19.17
C PHE A 320 1.30 -1.36 20.31
N LYS A 321 0.73 -0.17 20.21
CA LYS A 321 -0.30 0.34 21.12
C LYS A 321 -1.64 -0.31 20.81
N LYS A 322 -1.91 -1.47 21.41
CA LYS A 322 -3.08 -2.31 21.10
C LYS A 322 -4.41 -1.56 21.16
N GLN A 323 -4.59 -0.73 22.20
CA GLN A 323 -5.83 0.04 22.44
C GLN A 323 -6.08 1.09 21.36
N LEU A 324 -5.01 1.63 20.74
CA LEU A 324 -5.05 2.67 19.72
C LEU A 324 -4.91 2.09 18.31
N ALA A 325 -4.66 0.79 18.19
CA ALA A 325 -4.31 0.13 16.94
C ALA A 325 -3.16 0.85 16.18
N GLN A 326 -2.15 1.35 16.91
CA GLN A 326 -1.07 2.20 16.40
C GLN A 326 0.29 1.55 16.60
N PHE A 327 1.16 1.64 15.60
CA PHE A 327 2.58 1.30 15.71
C PHE A 327 3.41 2.57 15.90
N VAL A 328 4.39 2.49 16.79
CA VAL A 328 5.35 3.56 17.07
C VAL A 328 6.75 2.98 17.23
N ASP A 329 7.77 3.81 17.14
CA ASP A 329 9.14 3.40 17.43
C ASP A 329 9.25 2.84 18.85
N LEU A 330 10.11 1.83 19.00
CA LEU A 330 10.49 1.34 20.31
C LEU A 330 11.47 2.35 20.93
N GLU A 331 11.06 3.03 22.01
CA GLU A 331 11.96 3.84 22.81
C GLU A 331 12.97 2.95 23.54
N VAL A 332 14.03 2.58 22.86
CA VAL A 332 15.21 2.05 23.52
C VAL A 332 15.92 3.24 24.16
N LYS A 333 15.87 3.36 25.49
CA LYS A 333 16.81 4.24 26.22
C LYS A 333 18.22 3.81 25.78
N ARG A 334 18.81 4.54 24.86
CA ARG A 334 20.23 4.42 24.55
C ARG A 334 20.94 4.87 25.81
N GLN A 335 21.31 3.92 26.68
CA GLN A 335 22.38 4.18 27.64
C GLN A 335 23.59 4.51 26.79
N SER A 336 24.00 5.77 26.87
CA SER A 336 25.27 6.23 26.36
C SER A 336 26.34 5.34 26.96
N LEU A 337 26.89 4.45 26.15
CA LEU A 337 28.18 3.85 26.40
C LEU A 337 29.18 4.98 26.10
N GLU A 338 29.44 5.80 27.11
CA GLU A 338 30.67 6.58 27.20
C GLU A 338 31.83 5.60 27.36
N TYR A 339 32.67 5.55 26.35
CA TYR A 339 34.06 5.08 26.43
C TYR A 339 34.96 6.24 26.08
#